data_f9d17069ae3fe6e41a7366837ce34499
#
_entry.id   f9d17069ae3fe6e41a7366837ce34499
#
_cell.length_a   1.000
_cell.length_b   1.000
_cell.length_c   1.000
_cell.angle_alpha   90.00
_cell.angle_beta   90.00
_cell.angle_gamma   90.00
#
_symmetry.space_group_name_H-M   'P 1'
#
loop_
_entity.id
_entity.type
_entity.pdbx_description
1 polymer ?
#
loop_
_entity_poly.entity_id
_entity_poly.type
_entity_poly.pdbx_seq_one_letter_code
_entity_poly.pdbx_strand_id
1 'polypeptide(L)'
;MKSTSQIILITGATHTGKTALAQKLLEKYKFPYLSIDHLKMGLIRSSNTTLTPTSADEALTEYLWPIVREMIKTAIENNQNLIVEGCNIPFDWQKDFEQDYLANIKYYCLVMSKKYIQTHFDDIKKYANVIENRLDDSGCTIDIIIEENKQMQESAIKHRVNYVLIDDEYKIQIERKENKCLQ
;
A
#
# COMPACT_ATOMS: atom_id res chain seq x y z
N MET A 1 30.41 -1.56 -6.25
CA MET A 1 29.08 -1.96 -6.77
C MET A 1 28.04 -1.11 -6.05
N LYS A 2 27.26 -0.28 -6.75
CA LYS A 2 26.17 0.44 -6.11
C LYS A 2 25.10 -0.59 -5.75
N SER A 3 24.83 -0.76 -4.45
CA SER A 3 23.63 -1.48 -3.98
C SER A 3 22.43 -0.74 -4.58
N THR A 4 21.64 -1.40 -5.40
CA THR A 4 20.42 -0.80 -5.92
C THR A 4 19.40 -0.83 -4.81
N SER A 5 18.92 0.34 -4.38
CA SER A 5 17.78 0.46 -3.46
C SER A 5 16.56 -0.28 -4.01
N GLN A 6 15.71 -0.75 -3.13
CA GLN A 6 14.44 -1.34 -3.52
C GLN A 6 13.30 -0.67 -2.74
N ILE A 7 12.40 -0.08 -3.49
CA ILE A 7 11.15 0.47 -2.96
C ILE A 7 10.01 -0.51 -3.26
N ILE A 8 9.19 -0.78 -2.28
CA ILE A 8 8.00 -1.64 -2.42
C ILE A 8 6.78 -0.79 -2.08
N LEU A 9 5.97 -0.47 -3.08
CA LEU A 9 4.68 0.21 -2.90
C LEU A 9 3.60 -0.85 -2.73
N ILE A 10 2.81 -0.75 -1.65
CA ILE A 10 1.70 -1.64 -1.35
C ILE A 10 0.44 -0.80 -1.20
N THR A 11 -0.48 -0.95 -2.13
CA THR A 11 -1.82 -0.35 -2.08
C THR A 11 -2.89 -1.43 -2.22
N GLY A 12 -4.14 -1.04 -2.25
CA GLY A 12 -5.28 -1.96 -2.39
C GLY A 12 -6.48 -1.49 -1.58
N ALA A 13 -7.59 -2.17 -1.72
CA ALA A 13 -8.82 -1.88 -1.01
C ALA A 13 -8.63 -1.96 0.53
N THR A 14 -9.58 -1.40 1.26
CA THR A 14 -9.62 -1.51 2.72
C THR A 14 -9.65 -2.98 3.13
N HIS A 15 -9.07 -3.32 4.27
CA HIS A 15 -9.03 -4.68 4.84
C HIS A 15 -8.22 -5.72 4.04
N THR A 16 -7.53 -5.36 2.95
CA THR A 16 -6.70 -6.32 2.19
C THR A 16 -5.38 -6.68 2.87
N GLY A 17 -5.12 -6.22 4.08
CA GLY A 17 -3.94 -6.59 4.87
C GLY A 17 -2.64 -5.91 4.44
N LYS A 18 -2.70 -4.71 3.87
CA LYS A 18 -1.52 -3.91 3.45
C LYS A 18 -0.49 -3.77 4.57
N THR A 19 -0.93 -3.26 5.72
CA THR A 19 -0.07 -3.03 6.89
C THR A 19 0.50 -4.34 7.44
N ALA A 20 -0.30 -5.41 7.48
CA ALA A 20 0.17 -6.74 7.90
C ALA A 20 1.24 -7.29 6.94
N LEU A 21 1.08 -7.07 5.63
CA LEU A 21 2.08 -7.44 4.63
C LEU A 21 3.36 -6.61 4.80
N ALA A 22 3.25 -5.29 4.98
CA ALA A 22 4.39 -4.41 5.23
C ALA A 22 5.18 -4.84 6.47
N GLN A 23 4.49 -5.19 7.56
CA GLN A 23 5.09 -5.71 8.78
C GLN A 23 5.85 -7.04 8.52
N LYS A 24 5.25 -7.98 7.81
CA LYS A 24 5.91 -9.25 7.44
C LYS A 24 7.18 -9.02 6.59
N LEU A 25 7.13 -8.05 5.68
CA LEU A 25 8.29 -7.71 4.84
C LEU A 25 9.39 -7.01 5.66
N LEU A 26 9.03 -6.14 6.61
CA LEU A 26 9.98 -5.56 7.56
C LEU A 26 10.68 -6.66 8.35
N GLU A 27 9.94 -7.63 8.87
CA GLU A 27 10.51 -8.74 9.66
C GLU A 27 11.42 -9.64 8.81
N LYS A 28 11.01 -9.93 7.57
CA LYS A 28 11.74 -10.81 6.65
C LYS A 28 12.97 -10.16 6.04
N TYR A 29 12.84 -8.93 5.53
CA TYR A 29 13.88 -8.27 4.75
C TYR A 29 14.61 -7.16 5.49
N LYS A 30 14.14 -6.78 6.68
CA LYS A 30 14.64 -5.65 7.47
C LYS A 30 14.55 -4.32 6.72
N PHE A 31 13.54 -4.18 5.84
CA PHE A 31 13.22 -2.93 5.18
C PHE A 31 12.28 -2.13 6.06
N PRO A 32 12.61 -0.87 6.42
CA PRO A 32 11.66 -0.02 7.12
C PRO A 32 10.40 0.20 6.27
N TYR A 33 9.27 0.49 6.91
CA TYR A 33 8.09 0.87 6.16
C TYR A 33 7.53 2.22 6.62
N LEU A 34 6.97 2.94 5.65
CA LEU A 34 6.20 4.17 5.82
C LEU A 34 4.72 3.83 5.61
N SER A 35 3.92 3.99 6.67
CA SER A 35 2.47 3.99 6.54
C SER A 35 1.99 5.39 6.14
N ILE A 36 1.29 5.49 5.01
CA ILE A 36 0.69 6.76 4.56
C ILE A 36 -0.40 7.20 5.55
N ASP A 37 -1.09 6.26 6.19
CA ASP A 37 -2.08 6.57 7.22
C ASP A 37 -1.43 7.20 8.47
N HIS A 38 -0.26 6.75 8.89
CA HIS A 38 0.47 7.40 9.97
C HIS A 38 0.91 8.81 9.59
N LEU A 39 1.42 9.01 8.36
CA LEU A 39 1.77 10.33 7.85
C LEU A 39 0.54 11.24 7.81
N LYS A 40 -0.59 10.76 7.26
CA LYS A 40 -1.87 11.45 7.24
C LYS A 40 -2.28 11.94 8.62
N MET A 41 -2.32 11.04 9.60
CA MET A 41 -2.72 11.37 10.95
C MET A 41 -1.73 12.32 11.64
N GLY A 42 -0.44 12.19 11.36
CA GLY A 42 0.58 13.12 11.83
C GLY A 42 0.34 14.55 11.33
N LEU A 43 0.09 14.73 10.03
CA LEU A 43 -0.16 16.02 9.41
C LEU A 43 -1.48 16.66 9.89
N ILE A 44 -2.54 15.86 10.01
CA ILE A 44 -3.84 16.32 10.51
C ILE A 44 -3.73 16.77 11.98
N ARG A 45 -3.18 15.92 12.85
CA ARG A 45 -3.09 16.19 14.30
C ARG A 45 -2.14 17.32 14.64
N SER A 46 -1.12 17.58 13.81
CA SER A 46 -0.21 18.71 13.94
C SER A 46 -0.72 20.00 13.30
N SER A 47 -1.95 20.00 12.79
CA SER A 47 -2.60 21.15 12.14
C SER A 47 -1.85 21.69 10.90
N ASN A 48 -1.09 20.82 10.23
CA ASN A 48 -0.41 21.18 8.96
C ASN A 48 -1.34 21.06 7.74
N THR A 49 -2.59 20.72 7.92
CA THR A 49 -3.61 20.66 6.89
C THR A 49 -4.98 20.93 7.49
N THR A 50 -5.91 21.39 6.66
CA THR A 50 -7.34 21.53 6.99
C THR A 50 -8.14 20.26 6.67
N LEU A 51 -7.52 19.27 6.04
CA LEU A 51 -8.14 17.97 5.76
C LEU A 51 -8.41 17.21 7.07
N THR A 52 -9.39 16.34 7.02
CA THR A 52 -9.80 15.47 8.12
C THR A 52 -9.61 14.00 7.72
N PRO A 53 -9.65 13.05 8.67
CA PRO A 53 -9.56 11.64 8.33
C PRO A 53 -10.69 11.15 7.40
N THR A 54 -11.82 11.86 7.36
CA THR A 54 -13.01 11.57 6.56
C THR A 54 -13.13 12.46 5.31
N SER A 55 -12.11 13.23 4.97
CA SER A 55 -12.04 13.97 3.70
C SER A 55 -12.04 12.99 2.51
N ALA A 56 -12.52 13.46 1.35
CA ALA A 56 -12.53 12.64 0.13
C ALA A 56 -11.15 12.07 -0.19
N ASP A 57 -11.11 10.83 -0.65
CA ASP A 57 -9.85 10.10 -0.95
C ASP A 57 -9.00 10.81 -1.99
N GLU A 58 -9.64 11.47 -2.98
CA GLU A 58 -8.95 12.27 -3.99
C GLU A 58 -8.18 13.43 -3.35
N ALA A 59 -8.84 14.19 -2.46
CA ALA A 59 -8.22 15.33 -1.78
C ALA A 59 -7.08 14.87 -0.85
N LEU A 60 -7.25 13.75 -0.15
CA LEU A 60 -6.21 13.15 0.66
C LEU A 60 -5.03 12.69 -0.20
N THR A 61 -5.29 12.06 -1.33
CA THR A 61 -4.26 11.60 -2.26
C THR A 61 -3.49 12.77 -2.88
N GLU A 62 -4.18 13.80 -3.35
CA GLU A 62 -3.56 15.02 -3.89
C GLU A 62 -2.64 15.70 -2.87
N TYR A 63 -3.00 15.68 -1.61
CA TYR A 63 -2.20 16.29 -0.54
C TYR A 63 -1.02 15.42 -0.09
N LEU A 64 -1.25 14.11 0.09
CA LEU A 64 -0.26 13.19 0.68
C LEU A 64 0.76 12.68 -0.34
N TRP A 65 0.30 12.38 -1.57
CA TRP A 65 1.17 11.74 -2.55
C TRP A 65 2.41 12.55 -2.93
N PRO A 66 2.36 13.87 -3.14
CA PRO A 66 3.57 14.65 -3.39
C PRO A 66 4.63 14.53 -2.29
N ILE A 67 4.20 14.46 -1.02
CA ILE A 67 5.12 14.29 0.12
C ILE A 67 5.74 12.89 0.08
N VAL A 68 4.92 11.86 -0.07
CA VAL A 68 5.35 10.46 -0.13
C VAL A 68 6.30 10.23 -1.30
N ARG A 69 6.00 10.79 -2.46
CA ARG A 69 6.85 10.73 -3.66
C ARG A 69 8.26 11.26 -3.39
N GLU A 70 8.40 12.43 -2.78
CA GLU A 70 9.71 13.00 -2.49
C GLU A 70 10.46 12.21 -1.41
N MET A 71 9.75 11.60 -0.44
CA MET A 71 10.36 10.66 0.51
C MET A 71 10.90 9.40 -0.19
N ILE A 72 10.17 8.88 -1.18
CA ILE A 72 10.62 7.75 -2.00
C ILE A 72 11.89 8.11 -2.79
N LYS A 73 11.90 9.28 -3.48
CA LYS A 73 13.08 9.76 -4.21
C LYS A 73 14.30 9.87 -3.29
N THR A 74 14.11 10.49 -2.14
CA THR A 74 15.17 10.64 -1.12
C THR A 74 15.72 9.29 -0.67
N ALA A 75 14.86 8.29 -0.44
CA ALA A 75 15.28 6.95 -0.07
C ALA A 75 16.13 6.29 -1.19
N ILE A 76 15.72 6.44 -2.45
CA ILE A 76 16.46 5.92 -3.61
C ILE A 76 17.83 6.59 -3.75
N GLU A 77 17.88 7.92 -3.65
CA GLU A 77 19.11 8.73 -3.75
C GLU A 77 20.12 8.35 -2.66
N ASN A 78 19.62 8.04 -1.46
CA ASN A 78 20.44 7.57 -0.34
C ASN A 78 20.75 6.05 -0.39
N ASN A 79 20.37 5.33 -1.44
CA ASN A 79 20.50 3.88 -1.56
C ASN A 79 19.83 3.11 -0.39
N GLN A 80 18.71 3.61 0.11
CA GLN A 80 17.92 2.99 1.17
C GLN A 80 16.78 2.16 0.59
N ASN A 81 16.49 1.02 1.23
CA ASN A 81 15.28 0.26 0.94
C ASN A 81 14.12 0.84 1.74
N LEU A 82 12.93 0.83 1.16
CA LEU A 82 11.73 1.34 1.83
C LEU A 82 10.49 0.58 1.34
N ILE A 83 9.61 0.24 2.28
CA ILE A 83 8.26 -0.19 1.98
C ILE A 83 7.34 1.01 2.23
N VAL A 84 6.45 1.31 1.29
CA VAL A 84 5.42 2.34 1.45
C VAL A 84 4.06 1.68 1.30
N GLU A 85 3.20 1.83 2.30
CA GLU A 85 1.87 1.22 2.25
C GLU A 85 0.76 2.24 2.55
N GLY A 86 -0.38 2.08 1.89
CA GLY A 86 -1.56 2.89 2.11
C GLY A 86 -2.52 2.92 0.92
N CYS A 87 -3.68 3.52 1.12
CA CYS A 87 -4.70 3.69 0.09
C CYS A 87 -4.39 4.86 -0.86
N ASN A 88 -3.67 5.88 -0.39
CA ASN A 88 -3.44 7.13 -1.10
C ASN A 88 -2.21 7.09 -2.03
N ILE A 89 -2.07 6.01 -2.80
CA ILE A 89 -1.10 5.87 -3.90
C ILE A 89 -1.89 5.92 -5.21
N PRO A 90 -1.71 6.95 -6.06
CA PRO A 90 -2.49 7.06 -7.30
C PRO A 90 -2.15 5.95 -8.28
N PHE A 91 -3.13 5.51 -9.09
CA PHE A 91 -2.90 4.46 -10.08
C PHE A 91 -1.89 4.84 -11.16
N ASP A 92 -1.79 6.12 -11.47
CA ASP A 92 -0.86 6.67 -12.46
C ASP A 92 0.46 7.17 -11.83
N TRP A 93 0.80 6.67 -10.64
CA TRP A 93 1.99 7.04 -9.86
C TRP A 93 3.29 7.06 -10.66
N GLN A 94 3.40 6.23 -11.70
CA GLN A 94 4.60 6.10 -12.52
C GLN A 94 4.97 7.41 -13.25
N LYS A 95 3.96 8.24 -13.59
CA LYS A 95 4.18 9.52 -14.28
C LYS A 95 5.02 10.52 -13.49
N ASP A 96 5.08 10.33 -12.17
CA ASP A 96 5.73 11.22 -11.23
C ASP A 96 7.21 10.87 -10.98
N PHE A 97 7.73 9.84 -11.67
CA PHE A 97 9.09 9.34 -11.53
C PHE A 97 9.79 9.22 -12.88
N GLU A 98 11.05 9.62 -12.93
CA GLU A 98 11.93 9.36 -14.06
C GLU A 98 12.36 7.87 -14.08
N GLN A 99 12.87 7.42 -15.23
CA GLN A 99 13.22 6.01 -15.46
C GLN A 99 14.23 5.45 -14.44
N ASP A 100 15.16 6.26 -13.98
CA ASP A 100 16.16 5.87 -12.99
C ASP A 100 15.53 5.56 -11.62
N TYR A 101 14.46 6.28 -11.24
CA TYR A 101 13.69 5.97 -10.04
C TYR A 101 12.80 4.75 -10.24
N LEU A 102 12.08 4.68 -11.38
CA LEU A 102 11.17 3.57 -11.69
C LEU A 102 11.85 2.22 -11.64
N ALA A 103 13.13 2.14 -12.05
CA ALA A 103 13.92 0.91 -12.01
C ALA A 103 14.07 0.32 -10.60
N ASN A 104 13.88 1.14 -9.55
CA ASN A 104 14.00 0.76 -8.14
C ASN A 104 12.65 0.43 -7.49
N ILE A 105 11.53 0.72 -8.13
CA ILE A 105 10.20 0.64 -7.54
C ILE A 105 9.47 -0.64 -8.00
N LYS A 106 8.91 -1.38 -7.05
CA LYS A 106 7.93 -2.44 -7.28
C LYS A 106 6.59 -2.03 -6.70
N TYR A 107 5.51 -2.29 -7.42
CA TYR A 107 4.16 -1.91 -7.02
C TYR A 107 3.26 -3.13 -6.90
N TYR A 108 2.49 -3.17 -5.84
CA TYR A 108 1.53 -4.23 -5.53
C TYR A 108 0.21 -3.62 -5.10
N CYS A 109 -0.84 -3.83 -5.90
CA CYS A 109 -2.21 -3.47 -5.57
C CYS A 109 -2.93 -4.74 -5.08
N LEU A 110 -3.36 -4.77 -3.84
CA LEU A 110 -4.02 -5.92 -3.24
C LEU A 110 -5.53 -5.85 -3.45
N VAL A 111 -6.10 -6.91 -3.97
CA VAL A 111 -7.54 -7.05 -4.22
C VAL A 111 -8.01 -8.41 -3.76
N MET A 112 -9.09 -8.46 -3.00
CA MET A 112 -9.76 -9.71 -2.63
C MET A 112 -10.91 -10.00 -3.59
N SER A 113 -11.05 -11.26 -4.00
CA SER A 113 -12.20 -11.69 -4.78
C SER A 113 -13.48 -11.67 -3.93
N LYS A 114 -14.63 -11.55 -4.59
CA LYS A 114 -15.94 -11.68 -3.92
C LYS A 114 -16.05 -13.01 -3.17
N LYS A 115 -15.59 -14.10 -3.78
CA LYS A 115 -15.58 -15.43 -3.17
C LYS A 115 -14.77 -15.45 -1.89
N TYR A 116 -13.55 -14.92 -1.91
CA TYR A 116 -12.69 -14.85 -0.74
C TYR A 116 -13.34 -14.06 0.39
N ILE A 117 -13.88 -12.87 0.08
CA ILE A 117 -14.55 -12.03 1.08
C ILE A 117 -15.74 -12.77 1.71
N GLN A 118 -16.58 -13.42 0.91
CA GLN A 118 -17.75 -14.14 1.40
C GLN A 118 -17.40 -15.32 2.32
N THR A 119 -16.30 -16.01 2.05
CA THR A 119 -15.88 -17.19 2.81
C THR A 119 -15.03 -16.86 4.04
N HIS A 120 -14.37 -15.68 4.07
CA HIS A 120 -13.40 -15.30 5.10
C HIS A 120 -13.75 -13.99 5.82
N PHE A 121 -15.00 -13.55 5.76
CA PHE A 121 -15.39 -12.23 6.29
C PHE A 121 -15.06 -12.07 7.78
N ASP A 122 -15.31 -13.08 8.58
CA ASP A 122 -15.03 -13.06 10.02
C ASP A 122 -13.51 -12.98 10.29
N ASP A 123 -12.72 -13.68 9.50
CA ASP A 123 -11.26 -13.61 9.57
C ASP A 123 -10.75 -12.22 9.13
N ILE A 124 -11.30 -11.66 8.06
CA ILE A 124 -10.97 -10.31 7.57
C ILE A 124 -11.20 -9.29 8.70
N LYS A 125 -12.34 -9.32 9.36
CA LYS A 125 -12.65 -8.45 10.51
C LYS A 125 -11.72 -8.69 11.70
N LYS A 126 -11.45 -9.93 12.02
CA LYS A 126 -10.56 -10.30 13.12
C LYS A 126 -9.14 -9.81 12.87
N TYR A 127 -8.61 -9.99 11.65
CA TYR A 127 -7.25 -9.60 11.31
C TYR A 127 -7.09 -8.09 11.06
N ALA A 128 -8.17 -7.34 10.85
CA ALA A 128 -8.13 -5.88 10.70
C ALA A 128 -7.53 -5.17 11.93
N ASN A 129 -7.65 -5.77 13.12
CA ASN A 129 -7.18 -5.22 14.38
C ASN A 129 -5.87 -5.82 14.90
N VAL A 130 -5.15 -6.62 14.10
CA VAL A 130 -3.91 -7.29 14.57
C VAL A 130 -2.74 -6.32 14.69
N ILE A 131 -2.66 -5.30 13.82
CA ILE A 131 -1.58 -4.31 13.81
C ILE A 131 -2.10 -2.92 14.12
N GLU A 132 -3.32 -2.60 13.67
CA GLU A 132 -3.97 -1.31 13.88
C GLU A 132 -5.11 -1.47 14.88
N ASN A 133 -5.27 -0.51 15.78
CA ASN A 133 -6.45 -0.45 16.64
C ASN A 133 -7.50 0.43 15.97
N ARG A 134 -8.44 -0.17 15.27
CA ARG A 134 -9.55 0.54 14.62
C ARG A 134 -10.63 0.84 15.66
N LEU A 135 -10.85 2.13 15.89
CA LEU A 135 -11.77 2.62 16.92
C LEU A 135 -13.25 2.32 16.59
N ASP A 136 -13.60 2.30 15.30
CA ASP A 136 -14.96 2.00 14.83
C ASP A 136 -14.89 1.26 13.48
N ASP A 137 -15.28 -0.01 13.50
CA ASP A 137 -15.40 -0.87 12.32
C ASP A 137 -16.87 -1.32 12.12
N SER A 138 -17.81 -0.64 12.81
CA SER A 138 -19.25 -0.98 12.78
C SER A 138 -19.85 -0.80 11.38
N GLY A 139 -19.33 0.14 10.60
CA GLY A 139 -19.71 0.37 9.20
C GLY A 139 -19.15 -0.64 8.21
N CYS A 140 -18.21 -1.51 8.62
CA CYS A 140 -17.60 -2.49 7.75
C CYS A 140 -18.51 -3.69 7.54
N THR A 141 -19.27 -3.67 6.44
CA THR A 141 -20.13 -4.78 6.02
C THR A 141 -19.49 -5.56 4.86
N ILE A 142 -19.95 -6.80 4.69
CA ILE A 142 -19.47 -7.66 3.61
C ILE A 142 -19.69 -7.01 2.23
N ASP A 143 -20.83 -6.34 2.03
CA ASP A 143 -21.17 -5.70 0.77
C ASP A 143 -20.27 -4.50 0.47
N ILE A 144 -19.92 -3.72 1.48
CA ILE A 144 -19.00 -2.60 1.36
C ILE A 144 -17.62 -3.11 0.94
N ILE A 145 -17.09 -4.13 1.62
CA ILE A 145 -15.78 -4.70 1.26
C ILE A 145 -15.79 -5.26 -0.16
N ILE A 146 -16.86 -5.94 -0.57
CA ILE A 146 -16.99 -6.46 -1.94
C ILE A 146 -16.96 -5.31 -2.95
N GLU A 147 -17.73 -4.26 -2.73
CA GLU A 147 -17.80 -3.12 -3.65
C GLU A 147 -16.47 -2.36 -3.74
N GLU A 148 -15.82 -2.08 -2.60
CA GLU A 148 -14.50 -1.43 -2.58
C GLU A 148 -13.43 -2.25 -3.33
N ASN A 149 -13.39 -3.58 -3.13
CA ASN A 149 -12.45 -4.44 -3.83
C ASN A 149 -12.74 -4.52 -5.33
N LYS A 150 -14.00 -4.53 -5.73
CA LYS A 150 -14.42 -4.49 -7.13
C LYS A 150 -13.97 -3.17 -7.79
N GLN A 151 -14.25 -2.03 -7.17
CA GLN A 151 -13.83 -0.71 -7.67
C GLN A 151 -12.31 -0.60 -7.78
N MET A 152 -11.59 -1.13 -6.80
CA MET A 152 -10.13 -1.18 -6.82
C MET A 152 -9.62 -2.02 -7.99
N GLN A 153 -10.21 -3.19 -8.23
CA GLN A 153 -9.86 -4.06 -9.36
C GLN A 153 -10.17 -3.39 -10.71
N GLU A 154 -11.34 -2.82 -10.88
CA GLU A 154 -11.74 -2.11 -12.09
C GLU A 154 -10.80 -0.93 -12.39
N SER A 155 -10.43 -0.18 -11.35
CA SER A 155 -9.47 0.92 -11.46
C SER A 155 -8.06 0.42 -11.84
N ALA A 156 -7.59 -0.67 -11.25
CA ALA A 156 -6.31 -1.27 -11.61
C ALA A 156 -6.29 -1.72 -13.08
N ILE A 157 -7.35 -2.34 -13.55
CA ILE A 157 -7.51 -2.75 -14.96
C ILE A 157 -7.55 -1.53 -15.89
N LYS A 158 -8.35 -0.52 -15.57
CA LYS A 158 -8.47 0.73 -16.33
C LYS A 158 -7.11 1.43 -16.51
N HIS A 159 -6.33 1.49 -15.46
CA HIS A 159 -5.01 2.14 -15.46
C HIS A 159 -3.86 1.20 -15.88
N ARG A 160 -4.18 -0.06 -16.25
CA ARG A 160 -3.21 -1.08 -16.68
C ARG A 160 -2.08 -1.32 -15.67
N VAL A 161 -2.40 -1.24 -14.39
CA VAL A 161 -1.47 -1.59 -13.31
C VAL A 161 -1.69 -3.03 -12.87
N ASN A 162 -0.61 -3.70 -12.49
CA ASN A 162 -0.68 -5.05 -11.97
C ASN A 162 -1.34 -5.05 -10.59
N TYR A 163 -2.20 -6.03 -10.35
CA TYR A 163 -2.77 -6.29 -9.03
C TYR A 163 -2.59 -7.75 -8.61
N VAL A 164 -2.61 -7.97 -7.32
CA VAL A 164 -2.55 -9.31 -6.70
C VAL A 164 -3.95 -9.69 -6.27
N LEU A 165 -4.55 -10.67 -6.96
CA LEU A 165 -5.86 -11.18 -6.59
C LEU A 165 -5.71 -12.22 -5.47
N ILE A 166 -6.38 -11.97 -4.34
CA ILE A 166 -6.51 -12.89 -3.22
C ILE A 166 -7.84 -13.62 -3.40
N ASP A 167 -7.80 -14.89 -3.82
CA ASP A 167 -9.00 -15.64 -4.21
C ASP A 167 -9.28 -16.83 -3.29
N ASP A 168 -8.37 -17.80 -3.17
CA ASP A 168 -8.57 -18.99 -2.34
C ASP A 168 -7.85 -18.90 -0.99
N GLU A 169 -6.62 -18.39 -0.98
CA GLU A 169 -5.79 -18.30 0.22
C GLU A 169 -5.06 -16.94 0.26
N TYR A 170 -4.83 -16.43 1.46
CA TYR A 170 -4.02 -15.23 1.65
C TYR A 170 -2.53 -15.56 1.50
N LYS A 171 -2.07 -15.78 0.27
CA LYS A 171 -0.67 -16.06 -0.07
C LYS A 171 -0.11 -14.98 -0.97
N ILE A 172 0.51 -13.98 -0.38
CA ILE A 172 1.18 -12.90 -1.13
C ILE A 172 2.70 -13.15 -1.05
N GLN A 173 3.30 -13.43 -2.21
CA GLN A 173 4.75 -13.59 -2.32
C GLN A 173 5.35 -12.32 -2.95
N ILE A 174 6.14 -11.63 -2.16
CA ILE A 174 6.95 -10.49 -2.62
C ILE A 174 8.41 -10.91 -2.52
N GLU A 175 9.08 -10.99 -3.67
CA GLU A 175 10.48 -11.36 -3.73
C GLU A 175 11.38 -10.11 -3.71
N ARG A 176 12.46 -10.20 -2.94
CA ARG A 176 13.55 -9.24 -3.01
C ARG A 176 14.25 -9.36 -4.38
N LYS A 177 14.66 -8.24 -4.98
CA LYS A 177 15.64 -8.31 -6.08
C LYS A 177 16.92 -8.93 -5.51
N GLU A 178 17.26 -10.13 -5.93
CA GLU A 178 18.58 -10.68 -5.61
C GLU A 178 19.63 -9.84 -6.36
N ASN A 179 20.55 -9.23 -5.61
CA ASN A 179 21.79 -8.74 -6.21
C ASN A 179 22.54 -9.98 -6.69
N LYS A 180 22.51 -10.28 -7.98
CA LYS A 180 23.45 -11.23 -8.55
C LYS A 180 24.84 -10.67 -8.29
N CYS A 181 25.48 -11.13 -7.22
CA CYS A 181 26.93 -11.04 -7.11
C CYS A 181 27.51 -11.82 -8.30
N LEU A 182 27.91 -11.13 -9.33
CA LEU A 182 28.86 -11.69 -10.29
C LEU A 182 30.15 -11.89 -9.51
N GLN A 183 30.46 -13.16 -9.23
CA GLN A 183 31.78 -13.62 -8.77
C GLN A 183 32.81 -13.35 -9.83
#